data_542b2e5c4651ef8771cdfb8307ba1308
#
_entry.id   542b2e5c4651ef8771cdfb8307ba1308
#
_cell.length_a   1.000
_cell.length_b   1.000
_cell.length_c   1.000
_cell.angle_alpha   90.00
_cell.angle_beta   90.00
_cell.angle_gamma   90.00
#
_symmetry.space_group_name_H-M   'P 1'
#
loop_
_entity.id
_entity.type
_entity.pdbx_description
1 polymer ?
#
loop_
_entity_poly.entity_id
_entity_poly.type
_entity_poly.pdbx_seq_one_letter_code
_entity_poly.pdbx_strand_id
1 'polypeptide(L)'
;METNQHLFKELEAAEKLFSEGSIKNAQKKLRGVLKDSKSLKKIPNKLRHKINSAISKSRYFDEISSFATNPKRNELLNKLDILIKKPLENPRKHAHAIHDIQTQWQLLDLSSKPASKSQWLNFNDLTNKAWEPCKEYFDEIKQIKINNANERIN
;
A
#
# COMPACT_ATOMS: atom_id res chain seq x y z
N MET A 1 -31.55 13.90 -16.04
CA MET A 1 -30.71 14.95 -16.67
C MET A 1 -29.71 15.55 -15.69
N GLU A 2 -30.13 15.97 -14.51
CA GLU A 2 -29.24 16.56 -13.50
C GLU A 2 -28.13 15.58 -13.09
N THR A 3 -28.45 14.32 -12.92
CA THR A 3 -27.49 13.28 -12.53
C THR A 3 -26.37 13.13 -13.57
N ASN A 4 -26.74 13.15 -14.86
CA ASN A 4 -25.76 13.06 -15.94
C ASN A 4 -24.84 14.26 -15.97
N GLN A 5 -25.37 15.48 -15.77
CA GLN A 5 -24.57 16.71 -15.72
C GLN A 5 -23.62 16.69 -14.54
N HIS A 6 -24.07 16.19 -13.39
CA HIS A 6 -23.22 16.03 -12.21
C HIS A 6 -22.04 15.09 -12.51
N LEU A 7 -22.31 13.95 -13.14
CA LEU A 7 -21.26 12.98 -13.52
C LEU A 7 -20.27 13.57 -14.52
N PHE A 8 -20.74 14.34 -15.51
CA PHE A 8 -19.85 15.05 -16.43
C PHE A 8 -18.93 16.02 -15.71
N LYS A 9 -19.46 16.80 -14.76
CA LYS A 9 -18.68 17.74 -13.98
C LYS A 9 -17.63 17.02 -13.13
N GLU A 10 -18.00 15.91 -12.51
CA GLU A 10 -17.09 15.10 -11.70
C GLU A 10 -15.98 14.48 -12.55
N LEU A 11 -16.30 14.02 -13.77
CA LEU A 11 -15.30 13.51 -14.71
C LEU A 11 -14.34 14.59 -15.18
N GLU A 12 -14.85 15.80 -15.47
CA GLU A 12 -14.02 16.93 -15.85
C GLU A 12 -13.06 17.32 -14.69
N ALA A 13 -13.56 17.29 -13.46
CA ALA A 13 -12.74 17.53 -12.29
C ALA A 13 -11.67 16.47 -12.12
N ALA A 14 -12.00 15.19 -12.36
CA ALA A 14 -11.02 14.09 -12.32
C ALA A 14 -9.95 14.27 -13.40
N GLU A 15 -10.35 14.60 -14.63
CA GLU A 15 -9.41 14.86 -15.73
C GLU A 15 -8.46 16.01 -15.41
N LYS A 16 -8.98 17.09 -14.80
CA LYS A 16 -8.17 18.21 -14.35
C LYS A 16 -7.14 17.78 -13.30
N LEU A 17 -7.56 16.97 -12.33
CA LEU A 17 -6.66 16.44 -11.31
C LEU A 17 -5.57 15.56 -11.92
N PHE A 18 -5.89 14.73 -12.91
CA PHE A 18 -4.89 13.95 -13.63
C PHE A 18 -3.87 14.85 -14.32
N SER A 19 -4.33 15.93 -14.98
CA SER A 19 -3.44 16.86 -15.66
C SER A 19 -2.57 17.68 -14.71
N GLU A 20 -3.03 17.89 -13.48
CA GLU A 20 -2.27 18.60 -12.44
C GLU A 20 -1.31 17.68 -11.67
N GLY A 21 -1.36 16.39 -11.90
CA GLY A 21 -0.51 15.42 -11.22
C GLY A 21 -1.07 14.91 -9.89
N SER A 22 -2.29 15.31 -9.50
CA SER A 22 -2.96 14.82 -8.30
C SER A 22 -3.65 13.48 -8.56
N ILE A 23 -2.86 12.47 -8.86
CA ILE A 23 -3.34 11.18 -9.37
C ILE A 23 -4.26 10.45 -8.39
N LYS A 24 -3.90 10.39 -7.11
CA LYS A 24 -4.71 9.70 -6.09
C LYS A 24 -6.09 10.34 -5.93
N ASN A 25 -6.15 11.67 -5.92
CA ASN A 25 -7.40 12.41 -5.82
C ASN A 25 -8.25 12.23 -7.07
N ALA A 26 -7.61 12.22 -8.26
CA ALA A 26 -8.29 11.96 -9.52
C ALA A 26 -8.90 10.56 -9.55
N GLN A 27 -8.16 9.55 -9.11
CA GLN A 27 -8.64 8.17 -9.06
C GLN A 27 -9.78 8.00 -8.05
N LYS A 28 -9.73 8.71 -6.93
CA LYS A 28 -10.80 8.71 -5.93
C LYS A 28 -12.09 9.28 -6.51
N LYS A 29 -12.01 10.42 -7.23
CA LYS A 29 -13.16 11.01 -7.91
C LYS A 29 -13.73 10.07 -8.98
N LEU A 30 -12.86 9.44 -9.76
CA LEU A 30 -13.26 8.49 -10.79
C LEU A 30 -14.02 7.31 -10.18
N ARG A 31 -13.55 6.76 -9.06
CA ARG A 31 -14.25 5.68 -8.36
C ARG A 31 -15.65 6.10 -7.92
N GLY A 32 -15.80 7.33 -7.44
CA GLY A 32 -17.10 7.89 -7.08
C GLY A 32 -18.03 7.98 -8.29
N VAL A 33 -17.53 8.44 -9.43
CA VAL A 33 -18.29 8.50 -10.68
C VAL A 33 -18.74 7.10 -11.13
N LEU A 34 -17.84 6.12 -11.08
CA LEU A 34 -18.15 4.74 -11.45
C LEU A 34 -19.24 4.15 -10.56
N LYS A 35 -19.18 4.42 -9.26
CA LYS A 35 -20.20 3.98 -8.31
C LYS A 35 -21.55 4.61 -8.62
N ASP A 36 -21.57 5.92 -8.84
CA ASP A 36 -22.80 6.65 -9.13
C ASP A 36 -23.40 6.25 -10.48
N SER A 37 -22.55 5.97 -11.49
CA SER A 37 -23.00 5.58 -12.82
C SER A 37 -23.71 4.22 -12.82
N LYS A 38 -23.40 3.34 -11.88
CA LYS A 38 -24.06 2.03 -11.75
C LYS A 38 -25.54 2.13 -11.40
N SER A 39 -25.96 3.24 -10.80
CA SER A 39 -27.36 3.48 -10.46
C SER A 39 -28.19 3.96 -11.65
N LEU A 40 -27.56 4.31 -12.77
CA LEU A 40 -28.24 4.77 -13.97
C LEU A 40 -28.77 3.58 -14.76
N LYS A 41 -30.03 3.66 -15.22
CA LYS A 41 -30.67 2.63 -16.05
C LYS A 41 -30.01 2.58 -17.45
N LYS A 42 -29.59 3.73 -17.96
CA LYS A 42 -28.97 3.86 -19.26
C LYS A 42 -27.89 4.95 -19.21
N ILE A 43 -26.68 4.62 -19.64
CA ILE A 43 -25.59 5.58 -19.69
C ILE A 43 -25.51 6.15 -21.11
N PRO A 44 -25.61 7.50 -21.27
CA PRO A 44 -25.44 8.13 -22.59
C PRO A 44 -24.07 7.80 -23.18
N ASN A 45 -24.01 7.67 -24.50
CA ASN A 45 -22.77 7.31 -25.20
C ASN A 45 -21.62 8.29 -24.92
N LYS A 46 -21.90 9.58 -24.86
CA LYS A 46 -20.89 10.60 -24.55
C LYS A 46 -20.31 10.41 -23.16
N LEU A 47 -21.17 10.13 -22.18
CA LEU A 47 -20.74 9.89 -20.80
C LEU A 47 -19.93 8.60 -20.71
N ARG A 48 -20.38 7.53 -21.35
CA ARG A 48 -19.67 6.24 -21.41
C ARG A 48 -18.27 6.42 -21.99
N HIS A 49 -18.16 7.19 -23.07
CA HIS A 49 -16.89 7.45 -23.73
C HIS A 49 -15.92 8.20 -22.82
N LYS A 50 -16.41 9.22 -22.11
CA LYS A 50 -15.60 9.97 -21.14
C LYS A 50 -15.17 9.10 -19.95
N ILE A 51 -16.07 8.24 -19.45
CA ILE A 51 -15.75 7.30 -18.38
C ILE A 51 -14.62 6.35 -18.82
N ASN A 52 -14.76 5.76 -20.01
CA ASN A 52 -13.76 4.84 -20.54
C ASN A 52 -12.41 5.52 -20.74
N SER A 53 -12.40 6.77 -21.21
CA SER A 53 -11.19 7.57 -21.36
C SER A 53 -10.51 7.82 -20.00
N ALA A 54 -11.29 8.15 -18.97
CA ALA A 54 -10.77 8.37 -17.62
C ALA A 54 -10.23 7.07 -17.01
N ILE A 55 -10.90 5.94 -17.23
CA ILE A 55 -10.42 4.62 -16.80
C ILE A 55 -9.07 4.30 -17.44
N SER A 56 -8.94 4.56 -18.74
CA SER A 56 -7.67 4.33 -19.47
C SER A 56 -6.53 5.18 -18.89
N LYS A 57 -6.80 6.44 -18.58
CA LYS A 57 -5.80 7.32 -17.94
C LYS A 57 -5.41 6.80 -16.54
N SER A 58 -6.38 6.38 -15.76
CA SER A 58 -6.13 5.83 -14.43
C SER A 58 -5.24 4.58 -14.49
N ARG A 59 -5.52 3.67 -15.42
CA ARG A 59 -4.70 2.46 -15.66
C ARG A 59 -3.28 2.82 -16.08
N TYR A 60 -3.15 3.78 -16.96
CA TYR A 60 -1.84 4.25 -17.42
C TYR A 60 -0.99 4.74 -16.25
N PHE A 61 -1.55 5.57 -15.37
CA PHE A 61 -0.84 6.05 -14.18
C PHE A 61 -0.54 4.93 -13.19
N ASP A 62 -1.44 3.97 -13.03
CA ASP A 62 -1.19 2.79 -12.19
C ASP A 62 -0.02 1.97 -12.72
N GLU A 63 0.04 1.74 -14.04
CA GLU A 63 1.13 1.01 -14.68
C GLU A 63 2.47 1.73 -14.51
N ILE A 64 2.50 3.04 -14.73
CA ILE A 64 3.71 3.85 -14.52
C ILE A 64 4.15 3.79 -13.06
N SER A 65 3.23 3.96 -12.14
CA SER A 65 3.51 3.91 -10.70
C SER A 65 4.05 2.54 -10.30
N SER A 66 3.42 1.46 -10.76
CA SER A 66 3.88 0.09 -10.50
C SER A 66 5.27 -0.17 -11.10
N PHE A 67 5.50 0.29 -12.31
CA PHE A 67 6.80 0.17 -12.98
C PHE A 67 7.90 0.88 -12.20
N ALA A 68 7.60 2.04 -11.62
CA ALA A 68 8.56 2.81 -10.83
C ALA A 68 8.78 2.22 -9.43
N THR A 69 7.76 1.62 -8.82
CA THR A 69 7.81 1.15 -7.43
C THR A 69 8.10 -0.32 -7.26
N ASN A 70 7.77 -1.18 -8.23
CA ASN A 70 8.01 -2.62 -8.14
C ASN A 70 9.49 -2.97 -7.93
N PRO A 71 10.47 -2.33 -8.63
CA PRO A 71 11.88 -2.59 -8.34
C PRO A 71 12.25 -2.27 -6.88
N LYS A 72 11.70 -1.19 -6.32
CA LYS A 72 11.94 -0.82 -4.91
C LYS A 72 11.34 -1.84 -3.96
N ARG A 73 10.13 -2.34 -4.25
CA ARG A 73 9.51 -3.40 -3.45
C ARG A 73 10.32 -4.70 -3.52
N ASN A 74 10.80 -5.07 -4.69
CA ASN A 74 11.65 -6.25 -4.87
C ASN A 74 12.96 -6.11 -4.10
N GLU A 75 13.55 -4.93 -4.06
CA GLU A 75 14.74 -4.65 -3.26
C GLU A 75 14.47 -4.86 -1.77
N LEU A 76 13.31 -4.41 -1.26
CA LEU A 76 12.93 -4.62 0.13
C LEU A 76 12.71 -6.10 0.45
N LEU A 77 12.08 -6.85 -0.46
CA LEU A 77 11.91 -8.30 -0.34
C LEU A 77 13.27 -9.01 -0.30
N ASN A 78 14.21 -8.59 -1.12
CA ASN A 78 15.58 -9.13 -1.13
C ASN A 78 16.30 -8.83 0.18
N LYS A 79 16.14 -7.65 0.74
CA LYS A 79 16.72 -7.29 2.04
C LYS A 79 16.19 -8.18 3.16
N LEU A 80 14.88 -8.47 3.15
CA LEU A 80 14.29 -9.41 4.11
C LEU A 80 14.86 -10.81 3.93
N ASP A 81 14.99 -11.28 2.69
CA ASP A 81 15.55 -12.61 2.40
C ASP A 81 16.99 -12.73 2.92
N ILE A 82 17.80 -11.68 2.74
CA ILE A 82 19.17 -11.64 3.28
C ILE A 82 19.16 -11.75 4.81
N LEU A 83 18.25 -11.04 5.48
CA LEU A 83 18.13 -11.10 6.94
C LEU A 83 17.69 -12.48 7.43
N ILE A 84 16.87 -13.19 6.65
CA ILE A 84 16.45 -14.57 6.96
C ILE A 84 17.63 -15.51 6.86
N LYS A 85 18.43 -15.39 5.78
CA LYS A 85 19.58 -16.27 5.53
C LYS A 85 20.76 -16.00 6.45
N LYS A 86 20.99 -14.71 6.78
CA LYS A 86 22.09 -14.26 7.64
C LYS A 86 21.57 -13.27 8.68
N PRO A 87 20.94 -13.74 9.76
CA PRO A 87 20.48 -12.86 10.83
C PRO A 87 21.65 -12.06 11.43
N LEU A 88 21.35 -10.82 11.82
CA LEU A 88 22.35 -10.00 12.51
C LEU A 88 22.60 -10.57 13.91
N GLU A 89 23.83 -10.49 14.40
CA GLU A 89 24.20 -11.01 15.71
C GLU A 89 23.45 -10.34 16.85
N ASN A 90 23.24 -9.02 16.76
CA ASN A 90 22.53 -8.27 17.77
C ASN A 90 21.02 -8.29 17.46
N PRO A 91 20.17 -8.91 18.30
CA PRO A 91 18.73 -9.01 18.04
C PRO A 91 18.04 -7.65 17.93
N ARG A 92 18.48 -6.64 18.68
CA ARG A 92 17.90 -5.29 18.57
C ARG A 92 18.20 -4.63 17.25
N LYS A 93 19.41 -4.80 16.73
CA LYS A 93 19.79 -4.28 15.40
C LYS A 93 19.03 -5.02 14.31
N HIS A 94 18.86 -6.33 14.45
CA HIS A 94 18.08 -7.14 13.51
C HIS A 94 16.61 -6.70 13.46
N ALA A 95 16.00 -6.50 14.65
CA ALA A 95 14.63 -6.01 14.75
C ALA A 95 14.48 -4.61 14.14
N HIS A 96 15.45 -3.74 14.37
CA HIS A 96 15.46 -2.39 13.80
C HIS A 96 15.54 -2.42 12.26
N ALA A 97 16.37 -3.30 11.71
CA ALA A 97 16.47 -3.49 10.28
C ALA A 97 15.13 -3.94 9.67
N ILE A 98 14.43 -4.87 10.31
CA ILE A 98 13.09 -5.32 9.87
C ILE A 98 12.11 -4.15 9.92
N HIS A 99 12.11 -3.39 10.99
CA HIS A 99 11.23 -2.23 11.18
C HIS A 99 11.45 -1.17 10.11
N ASP A 100 12.71 -0.90 9.76
CA ASP A 100 13.08 0.00 8.68
C ASP A 100 12.49 -0.44 7.34
N ILE A 101 12.61 -1.73 7.04
CA ILE A 101 12.05 -2.30 5.80
C ILE A 101 10.53 -2.16 5.78
N GLN A 102 9.86 -2.44 6.90
CA GLN A 102 8.41 -2.28 7.01
C GLN A 102 7.99 -0.82 6.80
N THR A 103 8.71 0.13 7.37
CA THR A 103 8.45 1.55 7.20
C THR A 103 8.60 1.97 5.75
N GLN A 104 9.65 1.53 5.08
CA GLN A 104 9.87 1.83 3.66
C GLN A 104 8.77 1.25 2.78
N TRP A 105 8.29 0.03 3.09
CA TRP A 105 7.18 -0.59 2.37
C TRP A 105 5.89 0.22 2.53
N GLN A 106 5.57 0.65 3.74
CA GLN A 106 4.40 1.48 4.01
C GLN A 106 4.47 2.82 3.27
N LEU A 107 5.66 3.44 3.22
CA LEU A 107 5.84 4.69 2.47
C LEU A 107 5.61 4.50 0.98
N LEU A 108 6.01 3.38 0.41
CA LEU A 108 5.73 3.06 -1.00
C LEU A 108 4.23 2.90 -1.24
N ASP A 109 3.51 2.23 -0.32
CA ASP A 109 2.05 2.06 -0.42
C ASP A 109 1.32 3.40 -0.34
N LEU A 110 1.81 4.34 0.47
CA LEU A 110 1.20 5.67 0.62
C LEU A 110 1.50 6.59 -0.56
N SER A 111 2.69 6.49 -1.15
CA SER A 111 3.13 7.41 -2.22
C SER A 111 2.77 6.93 -3.62
N SER A 112 2.36 5.69 -3.77
CA SER A 112 2.06 5.10 -5.07
C SER A 112 0.89 4.12 -4.96
N LYS A 113 0.67 3.31 -6.02
CA LYS A 113 -0.34 2.25 -5.97
C LYS A 113 0.02 1.25 -4.87
N PRO A 114 -0.92 0.89 -3.97
CA PRO A 114 -0.68 -0.13 -2.97
C PRO A 114 -0.23 -1.46 -3.58
N ALA A 115 0.56 -2.21 -2.84
CA ALA A 115 1.00 -3.53 -3.26
C ALA A 115 -0.19 -4.45 -3.53
N SER A 116 -0.04 -5.35 -4.51
CA SER A 116 -1.04 -6.38 -4.76
C SER A 116 -1.16 -7.30 -3.54
N LYS A 117 -2.28 -8.01 -3.42
CA LYS A 117 -2.49 -8.98 -2.34
C LYS A 117 -1.36 -10.02 -2.31
N SER A 118 -0.94 -10.50 -3.48
CA SER A 118 0.17 -11.44 -3.61
C SER A 118 1.49 -10.88 -3.07
N GLN A 119 1.82 -9.65 -3.44
CA GLN A 119 3.03 -8.97 -2.96
C GLN A 119 2.97 -8.76 -1.45
N TRP A 120 1.83 -8.35 -0.93
CA TRP A 120 1.66 -8.12 0.51
C TRP A 120 1.78 -9.42 1.31
N LEU A 121 1.17 -10.51 0.83
CA LEU A 121 1.26 -11.81 1.50
C LEU A 121 2.70 -12.31 1.52
N ASN A 122 3.43 -12.16 0.41
CA ASN A 122 4.84 -12.53 0.35
C ASN A 122 5.69 -11.70 1.31
N PHE A 123 5.47 -10.39 1.33
CA PHE A 123 6.15 -9.47 2.26
C PHE A 123 5.88 -9.84 3.71
N ASN A 124 4.62 -10.10 4.05
CA ASN A 124 4.22 -10.47 5.41
C ASN A 124 4.85 -11.81 5.85
N ASP A 125 4.86 -12.79 4.96
CA ASP A 125 5.49 -14.11 5.21
C ASP A 125 7.00 -13.96 5.47
N LEU A 126 7.70 -13.21 4.61
CA LEU A 126 9.13 -12.96 4.76
C LEU A 126 9.43 -12.17 6.03
N THR A 127 8.59 -11.20 6.38
CA THR A 127 8.73 -10.41 7.61
C THR A 127 8.63 -11.32 8.83
N ASN A 128 7.66 -12.21 8.86
CA ASN A 128 7.48 -13.15 9.96
C ASN A 128 8.68 -14.09 10.08
N LYS A 129 9.20 -14.60 8.98
CA LYS A 129 10.40 -15.44 8.96
C LYS A 129 11.64 -14.68 9.44
N ALA A 130 11.79 -13.43 9.01
CA ALA A 130 12.92 -12.58 9.43
C ALA A 130 12.85 -12.27 10.93
N TRP A 131 11.65 -12.19 11.49
CA TRP A 131 11.42 -11.90 12.90
C TRP A 131 11.74 -13.09 13.82
N GLU A 132 11.69 -14.33 13.33
CA GLU A 132 11.89 -15.54 14.16
C GLU A 132 13.16 -15.51 15.03
N PRO A 133 14.34 -15.09 14.52
CA PRO A 133 15.55 -15.03 15.37
C PRO A 133 15.44 -14.07 16.54
N CYS A 134 14.58 -13.07 16.45
CA CYS A 134 14.39 -12.07 17.50
C CYS A 134 13.32 -12.47 18.52
N LYS A 135 12.41 -13.34 18.14
CA LYS A 135 11.24 -13.70 18.93
C LYS A 135 11.64 -14.23 20.32
N GLU A 136 12.54 -15.17 20.37
CA GLU A 136 13.02 -15.78 21.61
C GLU A 136 13.67 -14.73 22.52
N TYR A 137 14.53 -13.87 21.98
CA TYR A 137 15.19 -12.80 22.72
C TYR A 137 14.18 -11.85 23.34
N PHE A 138 13.18 -11.39 22.61
CA PHE A 138 12.17 -10.47 23.11
C PHE A 138 11.22 -11.13 24.10
N ASP A 139 10.93 -12.41 23.92
CA ASP A 139 10.13 -13.18 24.88
C ASP A 139 10.88 -13.31 26.22
N GLU A 140 12.18 -13.54 26.21
CA GLU A 140 13.03 -13.57 27.42
C GLU A 140 13.01 -12.21 28.15
N ILE A 141 13.15 -11.09 27.43
CA ILE A 141 13.09 -9.75 28.04
C ILE A 141 11.73 -9.51 28.67
N LYS A 142 10.65 -9.90 28.00
CA LYS A 142 9.30 -9.78 28.51
C LYS A 142 9.15 -10.57 29.83
N GLN A 143 9.68 -11.77 29.88
CA GLN A 143 9.64 -12.62 31.08
C GLN A 143 10.44 -12.01 32.23
N ILE A 144 11.60 -11.47 31.95
CA ILE A 144 12.43 -10.78 32.96
C ILE A 144 11.67 -9.60 33.58
N LYS A 145 11.01 -8.78 32.75
CA LYS A 145 10.21 -7.64 33.21
C LYS A 145 9.05 -8.08 34.09
N ILE A 146 8.37 -9.17 33.76
CA ILE A 146 7.27 -9.73 34.53
C ILE A 146 7.80 -10.20 35.90
N ASN A 147 8.90 -10.92 35.91
CA ASN A 147 9.52 -11.43 37.15
C ASN A 147 9.95 -10.28 38.07
N ASN A 148 10.57 -9.24 37.53
CA ASN A 148 10.97 -8.06 38.30
C ASN A 148 9.77 -7.34 38.90
N ALA A 149 8.66 -7.22 38.15
CA ALA A 149 7.42 -6.61 38.65
C ALA A 149 6.85 -7.44 39.80
N ASN A 150 6.87 -8.77 39.73
CA ASN A 150 6.39 -9.67 40.77
C ASN A 150 7.25 -9.56 42.05
N GLU A 151 8.56 -9.46 41.90
CA GLU A 151 9.48 -9.28 43.02
C GLU A 151 9.24 -7.95 43.76
N ARG A 152 8.89 -6.90 43.04
CA ARG A 152 8.58 -5.58 43.64
C ARG A 152 7.29 -5.57 44.45
N ILE A 153 6.34 -6.42 44.08
CA ILE A 153 5.04 -6.53 44.79
C ILE A 153 5.19 -7.33 46.09
N ASN A 154 6.10 -8.28 46.11
CA ASN A 154 6.37 -9.12 47.27
C ASN A 154 7.37 -8.45 48.20
#